data_436e776b0df8fa11db9824182597a2c1
#
_entry.id   436e776b0df8fa11db9824182597a2c1
#
_cell.length_a   1.000
_cell.length_b   1.000
_cell.length_c   1.000
_cell.angle_alpha   90.00
_cell.angle_beta   90.00
_cell.angle_gamma   90.00
#
_symmetry.space_group_name_H-M   'P 1'
#
loop_
_entity.id
_entity.type
_entity.pdbx_description
1 polymer ?
#
loop_
_entity_poly.entity_id
_entity_poly.type
_entity_poly.pdbx_seq_one_letter_code
_entity_poly.pdbx_strand_id
1 'polypeptide(L)'
;MTAQGESVTAGRRRLRRAWAGLVGAITFLTIVPVPAAAAPQDEFDLSNTLAWFPLVGAAIGAFAGALRVACQPLLGRGPSTAIAMVGLVAISGALHQDALADTADGLGVRGDRVRRLAAMRDSATGAFGVLALIGWALLLFTALEPLTSDQVLRALIAACAAGRLAALLHGVGAPPARPDGLGAGLQVKLAVLAIAAVTAAAIIVAVAGPIRGAASLGVCVLVSALSAVLARRTVGGSTGDTIGAAVAVTEVAVCVALVGMWR
;
A
#
# COMPACT_ATOMS: atom_id res chain seq x y z
N MET A 1 -31.71 -0.18 -33.80
CA MET A 1 -31.12 -0.47 -32.49
C MET A 1 -31.73 0.54 -31.51
N THR A 2 -32.41 0.08 -30.47
CA THR A 2 -33.15 0.96 -29.57
C THR A 2 -32.19 1.51 -28.49
N ALA A 3 -32.38 2.74 -28.01
CA ALA A 3 -31.61 3.39 -26.95
C ALA A 3 -31.45 2.52 -25.68
N GLN A 4 -32.39 1.62 -25.43
CA GLN A 4 -32.31 0.61 -24.37
C GLN A 4 -31.20 -0.44 -24.59
N GLY A 5 -30.97 -0.87 -25.86
CA GLY A 5 -29.88 -1.82 -26.16
C GLY A 5 -28.48 -1.21 -25.95
N GLU A 6 -28.33 0.09 -26.26
CA GLU A 6 -27.05 0.81 -26.04
C GLU A 6 -26.76 1.04 -24.56
N SER A 7 -27.78 1.31 -23.75
CA SER A 7 -27.60 1.49 -22.31
C SER A 7 -27.19 0.20 -21.57
N VAL A 8 -27.77 -0.95 -21.98
CA VAL A 8 -27.45 -2.27 -21.40
C VAL A 8 -26.02 -2.70 -21.78
N THR A 9 -25.61 -2.46 -23.02
CA THR A 9 -24.23 -2.77 -23.47
C THR A 9 -23.19 -1.89 -22.80
N ALA A 10 -23.47 -0.60 -22.61
CA ALA A 10 -22.61 0.33 -21.89
C ALA A 10 -22.47 -0.06 -20.40
N GLY A 11 -23.55 -0.48 -19.75
CA GLY A 11 -23.53 -0.97 -18.38
C GLY A 11 -22.67 -2.22 -18.21
N ARG A 12 -22.83 -3.21 -19.11
CA ARG A 12 -22.00 -4.43 -19.09
C ARG A 12 -20.52 -4.15 -19.29
N ARG A 13 -20.16 -3.22 -20.19
CA ARG A 13 -18.75 -2.81 -20.38
C ARG A 13 -18.16 -2.15 -19.13
N ARG A 14 -18.91 -1.29 -18.44
CA ARG A 14 -18.47 -0.66 -17.19
C ARG A 14 -18.21 -1.70 -16.10
N LEU A 15 -19.09 -2.67 -15.93
CA LEU A 15 -18.92 -3.75 -14.95
C LEU A 15 -17.69 -4.62 -15.27
N ARG A 16 -17.50 -4.98 -16.55
CA ARG A 16 -16.31 -5.75 -16.97
C ARG A 16 -15.00 -4.99 -16.69
N ARG A 17 -14.95 -3.68 -16.99
CA ARG A 17 -13.79 -2.83 -16.69
C ARG A 17 -13.53 -2.73 -15.19
N ALA A 18 -14.57 -2.52 -14.38
CA ALA A 18 -14.44 -2.48 -12.92
C ALA A 18 -13.90 -3.80 -12.38
N TRP A 19 -14.40 -4.93 -12.86
CA TRP A 19 -13.93 -6.26 -12.50
C TRP A 19 -12.47 -6.49 -12.94
N ALA A 20 -12.09 -6.14 -14.16
CA ALA A 20 -10.72 -6.23 -14.65
C ALA A 20 -9.75 -5.38 -13.78
N GLY A 21 -10.18 -4.18 -13.36
CA GLY A 21 -9.42 -3.33 -12.47
C GLY A 21 -9.21 -3.96 -11.08
N LEU A 22 -10.27 -4.55 -10.49
CA LEU A 22 -10.17 -5.24 -9.22
C LEU A 22 -9.22 -6.45 -9.30
N VAL A 23 -9.40 -7.29 -10.32
CA VAL A 23 -8.52 -8.44 -10.56
C VAL A 23 -7.07 -7.99 -10.72
N GLY A 24 -6.82 -6.93 -11.51
CA GLY A 24 -5.49 -6.35 -11.67
C GLY A 24 -4.89 -5.90 -10.34
N ALA A 25 -5.68 -5.24 -9.48
CA ALA A 25 -5.23 -4.81 -8.16
C ALA A 25 -4.90 -5.99 -7.23
N ILE A 26 -5.71 -7.04 -7.21
CA ILE A 26 -5.44 -8.25 -6.43
C ILE A 26 -4.15 -8.92 -6.92
N THR A 27 -4.00 -9.12 -8.22
CA THR A 27 -2.83 -9.76 -8.82
C THR A 27 -1.54 -8.96 -8.58
N PHE A 28 -1.63 -7.62 -8.59
CA PHE A 28 -0.47 -6.77 -8.37
C PHE A 28 -0.07 -6.67 -6.89
N LEU A 29 -1.05 -6.59 -5.98
CA LEU A 29 -0.81 -6.32 -4.56
C LEU A 29 -0.71 -7.57 -3.69
N THR A 30 -1.02 -8.75 -4.24
CA THR A 30 -1.07 -10.00 -3.47
C THR A 30 -0.49 -11.17 -4.26
N ILE A 31 -0.10 -12.22 -3.55
CA ILE A 31 0.27 -13.52 -4.13
C ILE A 31 -0.93 -14.43 -4.44
N VAL A 32 -2.16 -13.93 -4.22
CA VAL A 32 -3.38 -14.73 -4.42
C VAL A 32 -3.54 -15.01 -5.91
N PRO A 33 -3.56 -16.29 -6.32
CA PRO A 33 -3.69 -16.64 -7.72
C PRO A 33 -5.12 -16.33 -8.21
N VAL A 34 -5.23 -15.50 -9.25
CA VAL A 34 -6.50 -15.24 -9.93
C VAL A 34 -6.50 -16.01 -11.24
N PRO A 35 -7.47 -16.92 -11.47
CA PRO A 35 -7.55 -17.67 -12.73
C PRO A 35 -7.62 -16.74 -13.95
N ALA A 36 -6.85 -17.06 -15.00
CA ALA A 36 -6.81 -16.25 -16.23
C ALA A 36 -8.22 -16.04 -16.86
N ALA A 37 -9.12 -17.02 -16.71
CA ALA A 37 -10.51 -16.92 -17.16
C ALA A 37 -11.32 -15.83 -16.41
N ALA A 38 -10.90 -15.45 -15.20
CA ALA A 38 -11.52 -14.39 -14.42
C ALA A 38 -11.00 -12.99 -14.79
N ALA A 39 -9.89 -12.90 -15.51
CA ALA A 39 -9.24 -11.64 -15.90
C ALA A 39 -9.55 -11.33 -17.38
N PRO A 40 -10.46 -10.39 -17.69
CA PRO A 40 -10.69 -9.96 -19.07
C PRO A 40 -9.47 -9.18 -19.57
N GLN A 41 -8.61 -9.84 -20.33
CA GLN A 41 -7.34 -9.25 -20.81
C GLN A 41 -7.56 -8.08 -21.78
N ASP A 42 -8.67 -8.10 -22.51
CA ASP A 42 -9.02 -7.07 -23.51
C ASP A 42 -9.44 -5.72 -22.87
N GLU A 43 -9.64 -5.67 -21.57
CA GLU A 43 -10.11 -4.48 -20.84
C GLU A 43 -9.16 -4.05 -19.70
N PHE A 44 -7.92 -4.57 -19.69
CA PHE A 44 -6.93 -4.18 -18.70
C PHE A 44 -6.52 -2.71 -18.92
N ASP A 45 -6.83 -1.86 -17.95
CA ASP A 45 -6.39 -0.47 -17.87
C ASP A 45 -5.75 -0.26 -16.49
N LEU A 46 -4.48 0.09 -16.49
CA LEU A 46 -3.74 0.37 -15.26
C LEU A 46 -4.44 1.43 -14.40
N SER A 47 -5.05 2.44 -15.03
CA SER A 47 -5.80 3.47 -14.30
C SER A 47 -6.97 2.89 -13.52
N ASN A 48 -7.72 1.94 -14.12
CA ASN A 48 -8.81 1.27 -13.41
C ASN A 48 -8.30 0.40 -12.25
N THR A 49 -7.15 -0.23 -12.42
CA THR A 49 -6.48 -1.04 -11.40
C THR A 49 -6.12 -0.20 -10.16
N LEU A 50 -5.55 0.98 -10.36
CA LEU A 50 -5.12 1.88 -9.28
C LEU A 50 -6.29 2.37 -8.41
N ALA A 51 -7.48 2.54 -8.98
CA ALA A 51 -8.67 2.94 -8.21
C ALA A 51 -9.05 1.94 -7.10
N TRP A 52 -8.73 0.64 -7.28
CA TRP A 52 -9.03 -0.43 -6.34
C TRP A 52 -7.95 -0.63 -5.26
N PHE A 53 -6.80 0.02 -5.37
CA PHE A 53 -5.68 -0.15 -4.46
C PHE A 53 -6.06 0.00 -2.97
N PRO A 54 -6.80 1.06 -2.53
CA PRO A 54 -7.16 1.18 -1.13
C PRO A 54 -8.09 0.07 -0.63
N LEU A 55 -9.02 -0.41 -1.47
CA LEU A 55 -9.92 -1.49 -1.12
C LEU A 55 -9.17 -2.83 -0.95
N VAL A 56 -8.27 -3.16 -1.89
CA VAL A 56 -7.43 -4.36 -1.78
C VAL A 56 -6.48 -4.23 -0.58
N GLY A 57 -5.93 -3.04 -0.33
CA GLY A 57 -5.16 -2.76 0.88
C GLY A 57 -5.96 -3.05 2.15
N ALA A 58 -7.18 -2.56 2.23
CA ALA A 58 -8.08 -2.84 3.36
C ALA A 58 -8.32 -4.35 3.56
N ALA A 59 -8.51 -5.10 2.46
CA ALA A 59 -8.68 -6.56 2.51
C ALA A 59 -7.42 -7.27 3.03
N ILE A 60 -6.23 -6.84 2.61
CA ILE A 60 -4.94 -7.33 3.14
C ILE A 60 -4.84 -7.06 4.65
N GLY A 61 -5.16 -5.85 5.08
CA GLY A 61 -5.18 -5.47 6.50
C GLY A 61 -6.21 -6.27 7.30
N ALA A 62 -7.39 -6.51 6.73
CA ALA A 62 -8.43 -7.34 7.33
C ALA A 62 -7.97 -8.80 7.49
N PHE A 63 -7.31 -9.37 6.50
CA PHE A 63 -6.70 -10.71 6.57
C PHE A 63 -5.68 -10.80 7.71
N ALA A 64 -4.72 -9.89 7.77
CA ALA A 64 -3.70 -9.88 8.81
C ALA A 64 -4.32 -9.66 10.21
N GLY A 65 -5.28 -8.75 10.34
CA GLY A 65 -6.01 -8.54 11.58
C GLY A 65 -6.84 -9.76 12.02
N ALA A 66 -7.45 -10.46 11.07
CA ALA A 66 -8.17 -11.70 11.34
C ALA A 66 -7.26 -12.82 11.88
N LEU A 67 -6.02 -12.93 11.35
CA LEU A 67 -5.01 -13.83 11.91
C LEU A 67 -4.72 -13.50 13.38
N ARG A 68 -4.58 -12.22 13.71
CA ARG A 68 -4.38 -11.77 15.10
C ARG A 68 -5.55 -12.19 16.00
N VAL A 69 -6.79 -11.95 15.54
CA VAL A 69 -8.01 -12.32 16.28
C VAL A 69 -8.09 -13.82 16.50
N ALA A 70 -7.84 -14.61 15.45
CA ALA A 70 -7.95 -16.07 15.50
C ALA A 70 -6.87 -16.73 16.38
N CYS A 71 -5.63 -16.22 16.34
CA CYS A 71 -4.50 -16.82 17.05
C CYS A 71 -4.40 -16.38 18.52
N GLN A 72 -4.95 -15.21 18.90
CA GLN A 72 -4.79 -14.66 20.25
C GLN A 72 -5.30 -15.54 21.38
N PRO A 73 -6.45 -16.22 21.28
CA PRO A 73 -6.94 -17.05 22.37
C PRO A 73 -6.00 -18.21 22.73
N LEU A 74 -5.23 -18.70 21.75
CA LEU A 74 -4.31 -19.82 21.91
C LEU A 74 -2.88 -19.38 22.27
N LEU A 75 -2.42 -18.28 21.70
CA LEU A 75 -0.99 -17.89 21.73
C LEU A 75 -0.71 -16.62 22.54
N GLY A 76 -1.76 -15.91 22.97
CA GLY A 76 -1.61 -14.61 23.59
C GLY A 76 -1.26 -13.49 22.61
N ARG A 77 -1.00 -12.27 23.10
CA ARG A 77 -0.87 -11.05 22.28
C ARG A 77 0.39 -11.04 21.43
N GLY A 78 1.55 -11.27 22.02
CA GLY A 78 2.83 -11.16 21.31
C GLY A 78 2.93 -12.06 20.10
N PRO A 79 2.87 -13.41 20.27
CA PRO A 79 2.98 -14.33 19.14
C PRO A 79 1.91 -14.11 18.08
N SER A 80 0.64 -13.84 18.46
CA SER A 80 -0.42 -13.60 17.49
C SER A 80 -0.23 -12.27 16.71
N THR A 81 0.40 -11.25 17.32
CA THR A 81 0.80 -10.04 16.61
C THR A 81 1.90 -10.34 15.60
N ALA A 82 2.90 -11.12 15.97
CA ALA A 82 3.95 -11.55 15.04
C ALA A 82 3.39 -12.34 13.86
N ILE A 83 2.45 -13.26 14.11
CA ILE A 83 1.77 -14.04 13.05
C ILE A 83 0.99 -13.11 12.10
N ALA A 84 0.28 -12.11 12.63
CA ALA A 84 -0.42 -11.12 11.79
C ALA A 84 0.55 -10.35 10.89
N MET A 85 1.70 -9.93 11.42
CA MET A 85 2.73 -9.24 10.66
C MET A 85 3.35 -10.14 9.58
N VAL A 86 3.65 -11.39 9.91
CA VAL A 86 4.12 -12.37 8.91
C VAL A 86 3.07 -12.61 7.84
N GLY A 87 1.79 -12.73 8.23
CA GLY A 87 0.68 -12.87 7.29
C GLY A 87 0.53 -11.65 6.36
N LEU A 88 0.72 -10.44 6.89
CA LEU A 88 0.72 -9.20 6.11
C LEU A 88 1.80 -9.20 5.03
N VAL A 89 3.02 -9.58 5.41
CA VAL A 89 4.16 -9.69 4.49
C VAL A 89 3.94 -10.81 3.48
N ALA A 90 3.51 -11.98 3.94
CA ALA A 90 3.33 -13.16 3.09
C ALA A 90 2.26 -12.94 2.01
N ILE A 91 1.07 -12.40 2.37
CA ILE A 91 -0.01 -12.21 1.40
C ILE A 91 0.34 -11.19 0.32
N SER A 92 1.18 -10.20 0.63
CA SER A 92 1.68 -9.21 -0.32
C SER A 92 2.96 -9.64 -1.05
N GLY A 93 3.48 -10.85 -0.79
CA GLY A 93 4.73 -11.32 -1.37
C GLY A 93 5.93 -10.47 -1.01
N ALA A 94 5.93 -9.83 0.17
CA ALA A 94 6.95 -8.91 0.66
C ALA A 94 7.17 -7.65 -0.23
N LEU A 95 6.28 -7.36 -1.20
CA LEU A 95 6.42 -6.31 -2.21
C LEU A 95 6.85 -4.94 -1.62
N HIS A 96 6.27 -4.56 -0.49
CA HIS A 96 6.52 -3.24 0.10
C HIS A 96 7.71 -3.25 1.06
N GLN A 97 8.01 -4.38 1.69
CA GLN A 97 9.18 -4.55 2.56
C GLN A 97 10.47 -4.61 1.75
N ASP A 98 10.45 -5.32 0.62
CA ASP A 98 11.54 -5.33 -0.36
C ASP A 98 11.82 -3.91 -0.85
N ALA A 99 10.80 -3.21 -1.32
CA ALA A 99 10.90 -1.81 -1.75
C ALA A 99 11.41 -0.87 -0.64
N LEU A 100 11.07 -1.11 0.63
CA LEU A 100 11.60 -0.36 1.76
C LEU A 100 13.09 -0.60 1.95
N ALA A 101 13.54 -1.86 1.87
CA ALA A 101 14.93 -2.23 1.98
C ALA A 101 15.76 -1.60 0.85
N ASP A 102 15.32 -1.76 -0.39
CA ASP A 102 16.01 -1.21 -1.57
C ASP A 102 16.11 0.32 -1.52
N THR A 103 15.00 0.97 -1.10
CA THR A 103 15.02 2.43 -0.91
C THR A 103 16.00 2.84 0.18
N ALA A 104 16.04 2.14 1.31
CA ALA A 104 16.97 2.44 2.39
C ALA A 104 18.42 2.24 1.97
N ASP A 105 18.76 1.17 1.26
CA ASP A 105 20.09 0.92 0.74
C ASP A 105 20.48 1.98 -0.30
N GLY A 106 19.59 2.32 -1.22
CA GLY A 106 19.84 3.39 -2.18
C GLY A 106 20.06 4.76 -1.54
N LEU A 107 19.33 5.09 -0.47
CA LEU A 107 19.52 6.33 0.27
C LEU A 107 20.78 6.32 1.14
N GLY A 108 21.17 5.16 1.65
CA GLY A 108 22.39 4.97 2.47
C GLY A 108 23.68 5.11 1.69
N VAL A 109 23.67 4.85 0.38
CA VAL A 109 24.86 4.99 -0.48
C VAL A 109 25.26 6.46 -0.58
N ARG A 110 26.55 6.72 -0.29
CA ARG A 110 27.17 8.03 -0.54
C ARG A 110 27.52 8.14 -2.02
N GLY A 111 27.01 9.17 -2.67
CA GLY A 111 27.29 9.41 -4.09
C GLY A 111 26.15 10.10 -4.81
N ASP A 112 26.26 10.09 -6.13
CA ASP A 112 25.31 10.69 -7.03
C ASP A 112 24.04 9.83 -7.21
N ARG A 113 23.11 10.36 -7.97
CA ARG A 113 21.86 9.71 -8.33
C ARG A 113 22.06 8.33 -8.99
N VAL A 114 23.08 8.21 -9.85
CA VAL A 114 23.32 6.98 -10.62
C VAL A 114 23.69 5.84 -9.68
N ARG A 115 24.60 6.09 -8.73
CA ARG A 115 25.01 5.11 -7.72
C ARG A 115 23.85 4.71 -6.80
N ARG A 116 23.01 5.66 -6.36
CA ARG A 116 21.82 5.37 -5.54
C ARG A 116 20.83 4.49 -6.27
N LEU A 117 20.56 4.82 -7.54
CA LEU A 117 19.65 4.03 -8.38
C LEU A 117 20.24 2.64 -8.74
N ALA A 118 21.55 2.49 -8.78
CA ALA A 118 22.21 1.19 -8.97
C ALA A 118 22.07 0.32 -7.70
N ALA A 119 22.28 0.91 -6.52
CA ALA A 119 22.11 0.20 -5.25
C ALA A 119 20.66 -0.32 -5.04
N MET A 120 19.63 0.46 -5.45
CA MET A 120 18.25 0.00 -5.44
C MET A 120 17.94 -1.17 -6.39
N ARG A 121 18.82 -1.47 -7.34
CA ARG A 121 18.68 -2.61 -8.28
C ARG A 121 19.53 -3.81 -7.90
N ASP A 122 20.35 -3.67 -6.87
CA ASP A 122 21.16 -4.78 -6.38
C ASP A 122 20.24 -5.81 -5.70
N SER A 123 20.36 -7.06 -6.07
CA SER A 123 19.59 -8.15 -5.46
C SER A 123 20.04 -8.50 -4.03
N ALA A 124 21.18 -7.95 -3.59
CA ALA A 124 21.71 -8.13 -2.24
C ALA A 124 21.22 -7.01 -1.33
N THR A 125 20.54 -7.37 -0.24
CA THR A 125 20.13 -6.41 0.78
C THR A 125 21.33 -5.95 1.59
N GLY A 126 21.57 -4.64 1.62
CA GLY A 126 22.65 -4.01 2.37
C GLY A 126 22.28 -3.75 3.85
N ALA A 127 23.23 -3.18 4.58
CA ALA A 127 23.04 -2.91 6.01
C ALA A 127 21.92 -1.90 6.29
N PHE A 128 21.72 -0.90 5.44
CA PHE A 128 20.64 0.08 5.60
C PHE A 128 19.28 -0.54 5.36
N GLY A 129 19.14 -1.43 4.36
CA GLY A 129 17.92 -2.19 4.11
C GLY A 129 17.55 -3.08 5.29
N VAL A 130 18.52 -3.84 5.82
CA VAL A 130 18.31 -4.67 7.03
C VAL A 130 17.85 -3.82 8.22
N LEU A 131 18.51 -2.70 8.49
CA LEU A 131 18.12 -1.80 9.59
C LEU A 131 16.72 -1.20 9.39
N ALA A 132 16.36 -0.86 8.15
CA ALA A 132 15.02 -0.34 7.83
C ALA A 132 13.94 -1.41 8.07
N LEU A 133 14.17 -2.66 7.68
CA LEU A 133 13.26 -3.79 7.94
C LEU A 133 13.12 -4.09 9.42
N ILE A 134 14.21 -4.09 10.17
CA ILE A 134 14.17 -4.26 11.64
C ILE A 134 13.39 -3.11 12.29
N GLY A 135 13.65 -1.87 11.89
CA GLY A 135 12.92 -0.70 12.38
C GLY A 135 11.43 -0.77 12.09
N TRP A 136 11.06 -1.15 10.85
CA TRP A 136 9.68 -1.38 10.44
C TRP A 136 9.01 -2.44 11.31
N ALA A 137 9.67 -3.59 11.50
CA ALA A 137 9.12 -4.70 12.26
C ALA A 137 8.94 -4.34 13.74
N LEU A 138 9.93 -3.71 14.37
CA LEU A 138 9.88 -3.29 15.77
C LEU A 138 8.78 -2.26 16.01
N LEU A 139 8.71 -1.22 15.17
CA LEU A 139 7.70 -0.17 15.31
C LEU A 139 6.29 -0.72 15.12
N LEU A 140 6.08 -1.56 14.11
CA LEU A 140 4.77 -2.15 13.87
C LEU A 140 4.36 -3.11 14.99
N PHE A 141 5.28 -3.96 15.45
CA PHE A 141 5.03 -4.89 16.56
C PHE A 141 4.68 -4.13 17.84
N THR A 142 5.48 -3.16 18.25
CA THR A 142 5.25 -2.39 19.48
C THR A 142 4.03 -1.50 19.42
N ALA A 143 3.60 -1.07 18.23
CA ALA A 143 2.35 -0.37 18.03
C ALA A 143 1.13 -1.31 18.16
N LEU A 144 1.20 -2.53 17.62
CA LEU A 144 0.04 -3.43 17.56
C LEU A 144 -0.11 -4.31 18.80
N GLU A 145 1.00 -4.71 19.44
CA GLU A 145 0.98 -5.68 20.55
C GLU A 145 0.07 -5.23 21.72
N PRO A 146 0.11 -3.97 22.21
CA PRO A 146 -0.70 -3.53 23.33
C PRO A 146 -2.20 -3.39 23.03
N LEU A 147 -2.59 -3.37 21.75
CA LEU A 147 -3.97 -3.17 21.33
C LEU A 147 -4.84 -4.41 21.56
N THR A 148 -6.13 -4.18 21.74
CA THR A 148 -7.13 -5.27 21.70
C THR A 148 -7.23 -5.84 20.29
N SER A 149 -7.77 -7.06 20.16
CA SER A 149 -7.92 -7.69 18.83
C SER A 149 -8.78 -6.86 17.87
N ASP A 150 -9.85 -6.23 18.36
CA ASP A 150 -10.69 -5.34 17.56
C ASP A 150 -9.90 -4.09 17.10
N GLN A 151 -9.12 -3.48 18.00
CA GLN A 151 -8.28 -2.34 17.66
C GLN A 151 -7.20 -2.71 16.64
N VAL A 152 -6.55 -3.89 16.76
CA VAL A 152 -5.55 -4.37 15.77
C VAL A 152 -6.20 -4.58 14.41
N LEU A 153 -7.37 -5.22 14.35
CA LEU A 153 -8.11 -5.42 13.10
C LEU A 153 -8.40 -4.08 12.41
N ARG A 154 -8.94 -3.11 13.15
CA ARG A 154 -9.25 -1.76 12.65
C ARG A 154 -7.99 -1.00 12.23
N ALA A 155 -6.90 -1.08 13.03
CA ALA A 155 -5.64 -0.43 12.71
C ALA A 155 -5.04 -0.94 11.41
N LEU A 156 -5.00 -2.26 11.22
CA LEU A 156 -4.44 -2.87 10.01
C LEU A 156 -5.29 -2.57 8.77
N ILE A 157 -6.62 -2.59 8.87
CA ILE A 157 -7.50 -2.18 7.76
C ILE A 157 -7.21 -0.72 7.36
N ALA A 158 -7.18 0.19 8.35
CA ALA A 158 -6.94 1.61 8.09
C ALA A 158 -5.53 1.86 7.54
N ALA A 159 -4.51 1.24 8.13
CA ALA A 159 -3.11 1.42 7.74
C ALA A 159 -2.85 0.90 6.33
N CYS A 160 -3.36 -0.30 5.99
CA CYS A 160 -3.17 -0.87 4.66
C CYS A 160 -3.94 -0.13 3.56
N ALA A 161 -5.15 0.39 3.87
CA ALA A 161 -5.87 1.26 2.94
C ALA A 161 -5.12 2.59 2.71
N ALA A 162 -4.61 3.21 3.79
CA ALA A 162 -3.83 4.44 3.74
C ALA A 162 -2.51 4.24 2.97
N GLY A 163 -1.81 3.13 3.18
CA GLY A 163 -0.58 2.81 2.46
C GLY A 163 -0.78 2.75 0.94
N ARG A 164 -1.89 2.15 0.48
CA ARG A 164 -2.19 2.07 -0.97
C ARG A 164 -2.61 3.42 -1.54
N LEU A 165 -3.26 4.28 -0.76
CA LEU A 165 -3.46 5.68 -1.13
C LEU A 165 -2.12 6.43 -1.19
N ALA A 166 -1.21 6.17 -0.25
CA ALA A 166 0.11 6.80 -0.23
C ALA A 166 0.93 6.49 -1.49
N ALA A 167 0.82 5.28 -2.04
CA ALA A 167 1.45 4.93 -3.33
C ALA A 167 1.02 5.87 -4.46
N LEU A 168 -0.28 6.17 -4.55
CA LEU A 168 -0.82 7.05 -5.58
C LEU A 168 -0.40 8.51 -5.35
N LEU A 169 -0.47 8.97 -4.10
CA LEU A 169 -0.07 10.33 -3.73
C LEU A 169 1.42 10.56 -3.97
N HIS A 170 2.28 9.58 -3.63
CA HIS A 170 3.71 9.63 -3.91
C HIS A 170 3.97 9.70 -5.42
N GLY A 171 3.30 8.86 -6.22
CA GLY A 171 3.44 8.85 -7.68
C GLY A 171 3.04 10.16 -8.34
N VAL A 172 2.00 10.84 -7.83
CA VAL A 172 1.61 12.19 -8.28
C VAL A 172 2.61 13.25 -7.77
N GLY A 173 3.09 13.08 -6.54
CA GLY A 173 4.02 14.02 -5.89
C GLY A 173 5.43 14.04 -6.48
N ALA A 174 5.87 12.99 -7.16
CA ALA A 174 7.20 12.89 -7.75
C ALA A 174 7.15 12.36 -9.19
N PRO A 175 7.77 13.08 -10.17
CA PRO A 175 7.84 12.57 -11.53
C PRO A 175 8.66 11.27 -11.56
N PRO A 176 8.49 10.42 -12.59
CA PRO A 176 9.29 9.20 -12.72
C PRO A 176 10.79 9.48 -12.72
N ALA A 177 11.55 8.74 -11.92
CA ALA A 177 13.00 8.85 -11.91
C ALA A 177 13.64 8.26 -13.17
N ARG A 178 12.96 7.36 -13.86
CA ARG A 178 13.44 6.65 -15.06
C ARG A 178 12.31 6.52 -16.08
N PRO A 179 12.56 6.59 -17.39
CA PRO A 179 11.52 6.45 -18.41
C PRO A 179 10.98 5.01 -18.55
N ASP A 180 11.74 4.03 -18.12
CA ASP A 180 11.52 2.58 -18.27
C ASP A 180 11.11 1.85 -16.98
N GLY A 181 10.88 2.58 -15.89
CA GLY A 181 10.52 1.99 -14.58
C GLY A 181 9.01 1.90 -14.33
N LEU A 182 8.60 1.10 -13.33
CA LEU A 182 7.21 1.05 -12.83
C LEU A 182 6.65 2.44 -12.47
N GLY A 183 7.50 3.34 -11.99
CA GLY A 183 7.13 4.74 -11.75
C GLY A 183 6.69 5.50 -13.02
N ALA A 184 7.22 5.14 -14.20
CA ALA A 184 6.82 5.74 -15.47
C ALA A 184 5.41 5.29 -15.92
N GLY A 185 5.01 4.07 -15.58
CA GLY A 185 3.69 3.53 -15.86
C GLY A 185 2.59 4.08 -14.93
N LEU A 186 2.96 4.59 -13.75
CA LEU A 186 2.02 5.10 -12.75
C LEU A 186 1.60 6.57 -13.03
N GLN A 187 1.12 6.86 -14.23
CA GLN A 187 0.48 8.15 -14.48
C GLN A 187 -0.95 8.14 -13.91
N VAL A 188 -1.07 8.57 -12.66
CA VAL A 188 -2.35 8.58 -11.94
C VAL A 188 -3.22 9.72 -12.46
N LYS A 189 -4.31 9.40 -13.16
CA LYS A 189 -5.31 10.40 -13.55
C LYS A 189 -6.01 10.97 -12.32
N LEU A 190 -6.31 12.27 -12.32
CA LEU A 190 -6.96 12.94 -11.19
C LEU A 190 -8.27 12.27 -10.76
N ALA A 191 -9.08 11.81 -11.71
CA ALA A 191 -10.32 11.08 -11.41
C ALA A 191 -10.07 9.78 -10.66
N VAL A 192 -9.01 9.03 -11.02
CA VAL A 192 -8.62 7.78 -10.35
C VAL A 192 -8.13 8.05 -8.94
N LEU A 193 -7.29 9.08 -8.78
CA LEU A 193 -6.84 9.52 -7.46
C LEU A 193 -8.02 9.92 -6.56
N ALA A 194 -8.99 10.67 -7.11
CA ALA A 194 -10.18 11.07 -6.36
C ALA A 194 -11.01 9.86 -5.90
N ILE A 195 -11.24 8.88 -6.79
CA ILE A 195 -11.95 7.64 -6.43
C ILE A 195 -11.19 6.88 -5.33
N ALA A 196 -9.88 6.69 -5.49
CA ALA A 196 -9.05 6.02 -4.51
C ALA A 196 -9.03 6.76 -3.16
N ALA A 197 -8.94 8.09 -3.17
CA ALA A 197 -8.95 8.92 -1.96
C ALA A 197 -10.29 8.84 -1.23
N VAL A 198 -11.41 8.91 -1.96
CA VAL A 198 -12.76 8.76 -1.37
C VAL A 198 -12.94 7.36 -0.80
N THR A 199 -12.52 6.32 -1.52
CA THR A 199 -12.58 4.93 -1.05
C THR A 199 -11.74 4.73 0.21
N ALA A 200 -10.49 5.21 0.23
CA ALA A 200 -9.63 5.13 1.40
C ALA A 200 -10.23 5.90 2.58
N ALA A 201 -10.70 7.13 2.36
CA ALA A 201 -11.30 7.94 3.42
C ALA A 201 -12.55 7.28 4.02
N ALA A 202 -13.44 6.74 3.17
CA ALA A 202 -14.63 6.03 3.62
C ALA A 202 -14.28 4.82 4.49
N ILE A 203 -13.32 3.98 4.04
CA ILE A 203 -12.86 2.80 4.79
C ILE A 203 -12.24 3.22 6.11
N ILE A 204 -11.28 4.15 6.08
CA ILE A 204 -10.51 4.57 7.26
C ILE A 204 -11.43 5.20 8.30
N VAL A 205 -12.35 6.08 7.89
CA VAL A 205 -13.32 6.70 8.79
C VAL A 205 -14.30 5.69 9.36
N ALA A 206 -14.75 4.73 8.55
CA ALA A 206 -15.67 3.68 9.00
C ALA A 206 -15.05 2.80 10.10
N VAL A 207 -13.76 2.45 10.00
CA VAL A 207 -13.10 1.55 10.97
C VAL A 207 -12.46 2.29 12.16
N ALA A 208 -11.93 3.49 11.97
CA ALA A 208 -11.22 4.24 13.02
C ALA A 208 -12.08 5.33 13.69
N GLY A 209 -13.23 5.66 13.10
CA GLY A 209 -14.06 6.80 13.49
C GLY A 209 -13.56 8.12 12.88
N PRO A 210 -14.36 9.20 12.95
CA PRO A 210 -14.09 10.43 12.19
C PRO A 210 -12.78 11.12 12.61
N ILE A 211 -12.52 11.28 13.90
CA ILE A 211 -11.33 12.00 14.39
C ILE A 211 -10.05 11.23 14.09
N ARG A 212 -10.00 9.93 14.45
CA ARG A 212 -8.84 9.07 14.19
C ARG A 212 -8.64 8.82 12.70
N GLY A 213 -9.75 8.71 11.96
CA GLY A 213 -9.72 8.59 10.51
C GLY A 213 -9.12 9.81 9.84
N ALA A 214 -9.51 11.01 10.24
CA ALA A 214 -8.93 12.26 9.75
C ALA A 214 -7.42 12.36 10.07
N ALA A 215 -7.02 11.98 11.29
CA ALA A 215 -5.61 11.95 11.67
C ALA A 215 -4.82 10.94 10.82
N SER A 216 -5.36 9.73 10.59
CA SER A 216 -4.74 8.72 9.73
C SER A 216 -4.55 9.20 8.29
N LEU A 217 -5.54 9.90 7.73
CA LEU A 217 -5.44 10.52 6.41
C LEU A 217 -4.40 11.65 6.39
N GLY A 218 -4.33 12.46 7.45
CA GLY A 218 -3.29 13.48 7.61
C GLY A 218 -1.88 12.88 7.63
N VAL A 219 -1.68 11.78 8.37
CA VAL A 219 -0.43 11.01 8.39
C VAL A 219 -0.11 10.45 7.00
N CYS A 220 -1.08 9.87 6.31
CA CYS A 220 -0.90 9.36 4.94
C CYS A 220 -0.41 10.47 3.99
N VAL A 221 -1.07 11.62 3.98
CA VAL A 221 -0.68 12.76 3.13
C VAL A 221 0.71 13.28 3.50
N LEU A 222 1.02 13.42 4.79
CA LEU A 222 2.33 13.88 5.26
C LEU A 222 3.46 12.93 4.83
N VAL A 223 3.31 11.63 5.09
CA VAL A 223 4.33 10.64 4.71
C VAL A 223 4.51 10.60 3.21
N SER A 224 3.42 10.64 2.44
CA SER A 224 3.48 10.66 0.97
C SER A 224 4.22 11.89 0.44
N ALA A 225 3.92 13.06 0.99
CA ALA A 225 4.59 14.31 0.60
C ALA A 225 6.08 14.30 0.93
N LEU A 226 6.44 13.88 2.15
CA LEU A 226 7.84 13.79 2.59
C LEU A 226 8.63 12.78 1.77
N SER A 227 8.08 11.59 1.52
CA SER A 227 8.72 10.56 0.70
C SER A 227 8.89 10.99 -0.75
N ALA A 228 7.89 11.67 -1.35
CA ALA A 228 7.99 12.22 -2.69
C ALA A 228 9.07 13.32 -2.81
N VAL A 229 9.14 14.23 -1.84
CA VAL A 229 10.20 15.24 -1.77
C VAL A 229 11.57 14.60 -1.63
N LEU A 230 11.69 13.58 -0.76
CA LEU A 230 12.94 12.85 -0.58
C LEU A 230 13.38 12.16 -1.86
N ALA A 231 12.48 11.43 -2.54
CA ALA A 231 12.74 10.77 -3.81
C ALA A 231 13.19 11.75 -4.90
N ARG A 232 12.51 12.91 -5.02
CA ARG A 232 12.93 13.98 -5.95
C ARG A 232 14.34 14.48 -5.69
N ARG A 233 14.68 14.71 -4.42
CA ARG A 233 15.99 15.29 -4.04
C ARG A 233 17.14 14.29 -4.15
N THR A 234 16.88 13.00 -3.95
CA THR A 234 17.92 11.97 -3.83
C THR A 234 18.11 11.16 -5.09
N VAL A 235 17.03 10.72 -5.71
CA VAL A 235 17.05 9.86 -6.91
C VAL A 235 16.40 10.51 -8.14
N GLY A 236 15.95 11.76 -7.99
CA GLY A 236 15.43 12.59 -9.09
C GLY A 236 13.98 12.32 -9.44
N GLY A 237 13.25 11.52 -8.66
CA GLY A 237 11.84 11.20 -8.90
C GLY A 237 11.42 9.89 -8.28
N SER A 238 10.22 9.40 -8.63
CA SER A 238 9.67 8.15 -8.14
C SER A 238 10.27 6.93 -8.85
N THR A 239 10.52 5.86 -8.10
CA THR A 239 10.75 4.49 -8.57
C THR A 239 9.68 3.58 -7.99
N GLY A 240 9.57 2.33 -8.44
CA GLY A 240 8.73 1.32 -7.80
C GLY A 240 9.06 1.18 -6.32
N ASP A 241 10.36 1.18 -5.99
CA ASP A 241 10.89 1.01 -4.63
C ASP A 241 10.51 2.19 -3.74
N THR A 242 10.69 3.45 -4.18
CA THR A 242 10.30 4.62 -3.39
C THR A 242 8.79 4.71 -3.16
N ILE A 243 7.97 4.23 -4.12
CA ILE A 243 6.53 4.12 -3.98
C ILE A 243 6.17 3.03 -2.97
N GLY A 244 6.76 1.83 -3.07
CA GLY A 244 6.54 0.74 -2.12
C GLY A 244 7.03 1.05 -0.72
N ALA A 245 8.17 1.74 -0.58
CA ALA A 245 8.67 2.25 0.69
C ALA A 245 7.69 3.23 1.34
N ALA A 246 7.09 4.14 0.56
CA ALA A 246 6.06 5.05 1.06
C ALA A 246 4.84 4.29 1.60
N VAL A 247 4.45 3.16 0.99
CA VAL A 247 3.39 2.28 1.52
C VAL A 247 3.79 1.74 2.89
N ALA A 248 4.95 1.06 2.99
CA ALA A 248 5.40 0.41 4.23
C ALA A 248 5.56 1.41 5.38
N VAL A 249 6.11 2.60 5.11
CA VAL A 249 6.26 3.67 6.10
C VAL A 249 4.90 4.22 6.53
N THR A 250 3.96 4.41 5.59
CA THR A 250 2.61 4.89 5.91
C THR A 250 1.86 3.90 6.79
N GLU A 251 1.94 2.60 6.51
CA GLU A 251 1.31 1.56 7.32
C GLU A 251 1.76 1.63 8.78
N VAL A 252 3.06 1.71 9.02
CA VAL A 252 3.61 1.85 10.38
C VAL A 252 3.19 3.17 11.02
N ALA A 253 3.33 4.29 10.30
CA ALA A 253 3.01 5.61 10.83
C ALA A 253 1.54 5.74 11.24
N VAL A 254 0.61 5.18 10.45
CA VAL A 254 -0.82 5.15 10.78
C VAL A 254 -1.08 4.26 12.00
N CYS A 255 -0.47 3.08 12.11
CA CYS A 255 -0.60 2.23 13.29
C CYS A 255 -0.08 2.93 14.56
N VAL A 256 1.08 3.59 14.49
CA VAL A 256 1.65 4.35 15.60
C VAL A 256 0.75 5.52 16.01
N ALA A 257 0.20 6.26 15.04
CA ALA A 257 -0.73 7.35 15.32
C ALA A 257 -2.01 6.85 15.99
N LEU A 258 -2.59 5.74 15.50
CA LEU A 258 -3.80 5.17 16.08
C LEU A 258 -3.59 4.64 17.50
N VAL A 259 -2.44 3.99 17.79
CA VAL A 259 -2.16 3.51 19.14
C VAL A 259 -2.06 4.66 20.15
N GLY A 260 -1.47 5.79 19.72
CA GLY A 260 -1.40 7.00 20.56
C GLY A 260 -2.77 7.61 20.87
N MET A 261 -3.77 7.39 20.00
CA MET A 261 -5.12 7.94 20.14
C MET A 261 -6.13 6.94 20.78
N TRP A 262 -5.75 5.70 20.98
CA TRP A 262 -6.56 4.67 21.67
C TRP A 262 -6.13 4.46 23.12
N ARG A 263 -5.01 5.07 23.53
CA ARG A 263 -4.59 5.16 24.93
C ARG A 263 -5.36 6.27 25.64
#